data_d5da48890a833fa61538f048597e95cd
#
_entry.id   d5da48890a833fa61538f048597e95cd
#
_cell.length_a   1.000
_cell.length_b   1.000
_cell.length_c   1.000
_cell.angle_alpha   90.00
_cell.angle_beta   90.00
_cell.angle_gamma   90.00
#
_symmetry.space_group_name_H-M   'P 1'
#
loop_
_entity.id
_entity.type
_entity.pdbx_description
1 polymer ?
#
loop_
_entity_poly.entity_id
_entity_poly.type
_entity_poly.pdbx_seq_one_letter_code
_entity_poly.pdbx_strand_id
1 'polypeptide(L)'
;TSQGKEPNEQHAGIDNMITNLQEKLKVNPDDLQNWELLGRTLLIRKQYEAASDSLRQGVSIFPSNLELRATYAEALVLAAQGRISREALKQFKIVSKSIPKDPRVRYYLGLADYQQEKIELALQKWTTLLDETPQNAPWRKMLTSRIDQATKVLGIKTSEPKQRLAANQKSTAPNVTTAKPSILKEGFQGPTSEDIRAAQTLSKN
;
A
#
# COMPACT_ATOMS: atom_id res chain seq x y z
N THR A 1 7.64 -38.73 5.43
CA THR A 1 8.15 -38.17 4.16
C THR A 1 7.16 -37.16 3.65
N SER A 2 7.34 -35.90 4.07
CA SER A 2 6.62 -34.74 3.48
C SER A 2 7.26 -34.46 2.12
N GLN A 3 6.60 -34.87 1.06
CA GLN A 3 6.92 -34.42 -0.28
C GLN A 3 6.52 -32.94 -0.37
N GLY A 4 7.51 -32.03 -0.39
CA GLY A 4 7.31 -30.64 -0.73
C GLY A 4 6.75 -30.56 -2.16
N LYS A 5 5.54 -30.01 -2.30
CA LYS A 5 4.99 -29.72 -3.63
C LYS A 5 5.97 -28.87 -4.41
N GLU A 6 6.31 -29.33 -5.62
CA GLU A 6 7.16 -28.60 -6.55
C GLU A 6 6.60 -27.17 -6.78
N PRO A 7 7.46 -26.15 -6.89
CA PRO A 7 7.02 -24.75 -7.11
C PRO A 7 6.08 -24.58 -8.31
N ASN A 8 6.21 -25.43 -9.31
CA ASN A 8 5.39 -25.42 -10.52
C ASN A 8 3.93 -25.89 -10.26
N GLU A 9 3.73 -26.88 -9.38
CA GLU A 9 2.38 -27.37 -9.04
C GLU A 9 1.61 -26.33 -8.21
N GLN A 10 2.30 -25.59 -7.34
CA GLN A 10 1.66 -24.50 -6.56
C GLN A 10 1.21 -23.36 -7.48
N HIS A 11 2.01 -23.02 -8.49
CA HIS A 11 1.66 -22.00 -9.46
C HIS A 11 0.45 -22.41 -10.30
N ALA A 12 0.42 -23.64 -10.82
CA ALA A 12 -0.70 -24.16 -11.59
C ALA A 12 -2.02 -24.15 -10.76
N GLY A 13 -1.95 -24.47 -9.48
CA GLY A 13 -3.13 -24.42 -8.60
C GLY A 13 -3.71 -23.02 -8.44
N ILE A 14 -2.85 -22.01 -8.31
CA ILE A 14 -3.29 -20.61 -8.19
C ILE A 14 -3.86 -20.10 -9.52
N ASP A 15 -3.25 -20.44 -10.65
CA ASP A 15 -3.74 -20.02 -11.96
C ASP A 15 -5.12 -20.64 -12.28
N ASN A 16 -5.34 -21.91 -11.90
CA ASN A 16 -6.66 -22.55 -11.97
C ASN A 16 -7.69 -21.85 -11.07
N MET A 17 -7.28 -21.42 -9.88
CA MET A 17 -8.15 -20.67 -8.97
C MET A 17 -8.55 -19.31 -9.58
N ILE A 18 -7.61 -18.57 -10.19
CA ILE A 18 -7.91 -17.31 -10.88
C ILE A 18 -8.94 -17.53 -11.98
N THR A 19 -8.73 -18.54 -12.84
CA THR A 19 -9.65 -18.88 -13.93
C THR A 19 -11.06 -19.22 -13.40
N ASN A 20 -11.13 -20.06 -12.37
CA ASN A 20 -12.42 -20.45 -11.75
C ASN A 20 -13.15 -19.23 -11.15
N LEU A 21 -12.43 -18.32 -10.48
CA LEU A 21 -13.01 -17.10 -9.93
C LEU A 21 -13.55 -16.17 -11.03
N GLN A 22 -12.80 -16.04 -12.13
CA GLN A 22 -13.24 -15.25 -13.28
C GLN A 22 -14.50 -15.83 -13.94
N GLU A 23 -14.60 -17.14 -14.07
CA GLU A 23 -15.79 -17.83 -14.60
C GLU A 23 -16.99 -17.64 -13.68
N LYS A 24 -16.81 -17.82 -12.36
CA LYS A 24 -17.88 -17.60 -11.37
C LYS A 24 -18.40 -16.17 -11.43
N LEU A 25 -17.52 -15.18 -11.55
CA LEU A 25 -17.89 -13.77 -11.61
C LEU A 25 -18.57 -13.37 -12.94
N LYS A 26 -18.32 -14.10 -14.04
CA LYS A 26 -19.10 -13.95 -15.28
C LYS A 26 -20.55 -14.39 -15.11
N VAL A 27 -20.79 -15.46 -14.33
CA VAL A 27 -22.12 -16.01 -14.06
C VAL A 27 -22.84 -15.23 -12.96
N ASN A 28 -22.11 -14.89 -11.89
CA ASN A 28 -22.66 -14.15 -10.74
C ASN A 28 -21.76 -12.96 -10.40
N PRO A 29 -21.94 -11.80 -11.05
CA PRO A 29 -21.15 -10.61 -10.80
C PRO A 29 -21.43 -9.96 -9.42
N ASP A 30 -22.55 -10.29 -8.77
CA ASP A 30 -22.93 -9.75 -7.45
C ASP A 30 -22.28 -10.49 -6.27
N ASP A 31 -21.19 -11.21 -6.53
CA ASP A 31 -20.42 -11.92 -5.51
C ASP A 31 -19.19 -11.11 -5.06
N LEU A 32 -19.39 -10.29 -4.02
CA LEU A 32 -18.32 -9.45 -3.44
C LEU A 32 -17.10 -10.27 -2.99
N GLN A 33 -17.33 -11.45 -2.40
CA GLN A 33 -16.23 -12.26 -1.86
C GLN A 33 -15.32 -12.78 -2.98
N ASN A 34 -15.90 -13.16 -4.10
CA ASN A 34 -15.14 -13.59 -5.26
C ASN A 34 -14.36 -12.44 -5.91
N TRP A 35 -14.89 -11.20 -5.94
CA TRP A 35 -14.12 -10.03 -6.38
C TRP A 35 -12.93 -9.74 -5.47
N GLU A 36 -13.12 -9.78 -4.16
CA GLU A 36 -12.04 -9.57 -3.19
C GLU A 36 -10.97 -10.67 -3.29
N LEU A 37 -11.40 -11.92 -3.45
CA LEU A 37 -10.50 -13.07 -3.55
C LEU A 37 -9.71 -13.02 -4.85
N LEU A 38 -10.36 -12.74 -5.98
CA LEU A 38 -9.71 -12.61 -7.29
C LEU A 38 -8.66 -11.49 -7.26
N GLY A 39 -9.03 -10.31 -6.78
CA GLY A 39 -8.10 -9.18 -6.70
C GLY A 39 -6.87 -9.49 -5.87
N ARG A 40 -7.04 -10.08 -4.68
CA ARG A 40 -5.92 -10.49 -3.82
C ARG A 40 -5.05 -11.58 -4.44
N THR A 41 -5.67 -12.58 -5.05
CA THR A 41 -4.93 -13.67 -5.71
C THR A 41 -4.06 -13.14 -6.85
N LEU A 42 -4.60 -12.23 -7.66
CA LEU A 42 -3.86 -11.57 -8.73
C LEU A 42 -2.71 -10.70 -8.20
N LEU A 43 -2.90 -9.99 -7.08
CA LEU A 43 -1.84 -9.23 -6.41
C LEU A 43 -0.70 -10.14 -5.91
N ILE A 44 -1.02 -11.25 -5.27
CA ILE A 44 -0.04 -12.27 -4.82
C ILE A 44 0.75 -12.83 -6.02
N ARG A 45 0.08 -13.05 -7.14
CA ARG A 45 0.71 -13.48 -8.40
C ARG A 45 1.48 -12.36 -9.11
N LYS A 46 1.49 -11.15 -8.55
CA LYS A 46 2.10 -9.95 -9.16
C LYS A 46 1.53 -9.61 -10.55
N GLN A 47 0.31 -10.05 -10.83
CA GLN A 47 -0.45 -9.72 -12.04
C GLN A 47 -1.21 -8.40 -11.80
N TYR A 48 -0.46 -7.32 -11.63
CA TYR A 48 -0.97 -6.05 -11.09
C TYR A 48 -1.98 -5.37 -12.02
N GLU A 49 -1.76 -5.43 -13.32
CA GLU A 49 -2.68 -4.91 -14.33
C GLU A 49 -4.00 -5.67 -14.29
N ALA A 50 -3.97 -7.00 -14.32
CA ALA A 50 -5.15 -7.84 -14.22
C ALA A 50 -5.89 -7.65 -12.88
N ALA A 51 -5.14 -7.46 -11.78
CA ALA A 51 -5.71 -7.13 -10.48
C ALA A 51 -6.46 -5.79 -10.52
N SER A 52 -5.84 -4.75 -11.08
CA SER A 52 -6.47 -3.42 -11.17
C SER A 52 -7.74 -3.45 -12.04
N ASP A 53 -7.73 -4.18 -13.16
CA ASP A 53 -8.88 -4.30 -14.04
C ASP A 53 -10.04 -5.07 -13.39
N SER A 54 -9.76 -6.18 -12.74
CA SER A 54 -10.76 -6.97 -12.02
C SER A 54 -11.35 -6.18 -10.83
N LEU A 55 -10.49 -5.55 -10.02
CA LEU A 55 -10.93 -4.77 -8.87
C LEU A 55 -11.71 -3.52 -9.27
N ARG A 56 -11.41 -2.89 -10.42
CA ARG A 56 -12.20 -1.80 -10.99
C ARG A 56 -13.63 -2.24 -11.27
N GLN A 57 -13.82 -3.43 -11.86
CA GLN A 57 -15.15 -3.99 -12.10
C GLN A 57 -15.89 -4.23 -10.78
N GLY A 58 -15.23 -4.88 -9.80
CA GLY A 58 -15.82 -5.11 -8.49
C GLY A 58 -16.20 -3.80 -7.78
N VAL A 59 -15.37 -2.76 -7.83
CA VAL A 59 -15.71 -1.43 -7.27
C VAL A 59 -16.87 -0.77 -7.98
N SER A 60 -17.08 -1.02 -9.28
CA SER A 60 -18.24 -0.48 -10.00
C SER A 60 -19.56 -1.12 -9.55
N ILE A 61 -19.53 -2.39 -9.16
CA ILE A 61 -20.70 -3.14 -8.65
C ILE A 61 -20.90 -2.85 -7.16
N PHE A 62 -19.83 -2.78 -6.39
CA PHE A 62 -19.86 -2.53 -4.94
C PHE A 62 -19.21 -1.19 -4.56
N PRO A 63 -19.77 -0.05 -4.96
CA PRO A 63 -19.12 1.26 -4.81
C PRO A 63 -18.96 1.70 -3.34
N SER A 64 -19.71 1.12 -2.42
CA SER A 64 -19.64 1.41 -0.99
C SER A 64 -18.62 0.53 -0.25
N ASN A 65 -18.07 -0.52 -0.89
CA ASN A 65 -17.12 -1.39 -0.23
C ASN A 65 -15.74 -0.73 -0.17
N LEU A 66 -15.34 -0.34 1.03
CA LEU A 66 -14.10 0.41 1.26
C LEU A 66 -12.85 -0.47 1.15
N GLU A 67 -12.94 -1.75 1.54
CA GLU A 67 -11.82 -2.69 1.43
C GLU A 67 -11.50 -2.98 -0.03
N LEU A 68 -12.51 -3.28 -0.84
CA LEU A 68 -12.35 -3.51 -2.28
C LEU A 68 -11.74 -2.26 -2.96
N ARG A 69 -12.22 -1.08 -2.57
CA ARG A 69 -11.74 0.21 -3.07
C ARG A 69 -10.28 0.47 -2.70
N ALA A 70 -9.88 0.15 -1.46
CA ALA A 70 -8.50 0.30 -1.02
C ALA A 70 -7.57 -0.68 -1.74
N THR A 71 -8.01 -1.94 -1.93
CA THR A 71 -7.26 -2.95 -2.69
C THR A 71 -7.14 -2.58 -4.17
N TYR A 72 -8.18 -1.98 -4.76
CA TYR A 72 -8.11 -1.42 -6.11
C TYR A 72 -7.06 -0.31 -6.22
N ALA A 73 -7.07 0.63 -5.29
CA ALA A 73 -6.08 1.71 -5.27
C ALA A 73 -4.64 1.18 -5.13
N GLU A 74 -4.44 0.15 -4.31
CA GLU A 74 -3.16 -0.55 -4.16
C GLU A 74 -2.73 -1.21 -5.47
N ALA A 75 -3.63 -1.94 -6.15
CA ALA A 75 -3.36 -2.57 -7.43
C ALA A 75 -2.93 -1.54 -8.49
N LEU A 76 -3.59 -0.38 -8.54
CA LEU A 76 -3.21 0.73 -9.43
C LEU A 76 -1.79 1.24 -9.16
N VAL A 77 -1.38 1.32 -7.89
CA VAL A 77 -0.03 1.76 -7.52
C VAL A 77 1.01 0.72 -7.93
N LEU A 78 0.72 -0.56 -7.70
CA LEU A 78 1.63 -1.64 -8.05
C LEU A 78 1.78 -1.79 -9.57
N ALA A 79 0.68 -1.70 -10.33
CA ALA A 79 0.71 -1.68 -11.80
C ALA A 79 1.51 -0.48 -12.34
N ALA A 80 1.45 0.67 -11.66
CA ALA A 80 2.22 1.86 -11.99
C ALA A 80 3.64 1.87 -11.39
N GLN A 81 4.17 0.72 -10.93
CA GLN A 81 5.51 0.58 -10.34
C GLN A 81 5.75 1.56 -9.17
N GLY A 82 4.77 1.69 -8.29
CA GLY A 82 4.84 2.53 -7.10
C GLY A 82 4.44 4.00 -7.31
N ARG A 83 4.07 4.41 -8.50
CA ARG A 83 3.58 5.78 -8.75
C ARG A 83 2.11 5.91 -8.34
N ILE A 84 1.78 6.98 -7.63
CA ILE A 84 0.40 7.29 -7.26
C ILE A 84 -0.29 8.03 -8.44
N SER A 85 -1.15 7.32 -9.16
CA SER A 85 -1.98 7.91 -10.19
C SER A 85 -3.10 8.79 -9.57
N ARG A 86 -3.71 9.66 -10.38
CA ARG A 86 -4.87 10.46 -9.94
C ARG A 86 -6.01 9.58 -9.44
N GLU A 87 -6.25 8.45 -10.13
CA GLU A 87 -7.30 7.51 -9.75
C GLU A 87 -6.98 6.80 -8.44
N ALA A 88 -5.76 6.27 -8.26
CA ALA A 88 -5.34 5.68 -6.99
C ALA A 88 -5.49 6.67 -5.82
N LEU A 89 -5.04 7.91 -6.00
CA LEU A 89 -5.18 8.96 -4.99
C LEU A 89 -6.64 9.26 -4.64
N LYS A 90 -7.52 9.31 -5.66
CA LYS A 90 -8.97 9.50 -5.46
C LYS A 90 -9.56 8.38 -4.61
N GLN A 91 -9.23 7.12 -4.92
CA GLN A 91 -9.73 5.97 -4.18
C GLN A 91 -9.23 5.98 -2.73
N PHE A 92 -7.94 6.22 -2.48
CA PHE A 92 -7.40 6.36 -1.12
C PHE A 92 -8.06 7.49 -0.33
N LYS A 93 -8.33 8.64 -0.95
CA LYS A 93 -9.02 9.76 -0.28
C LYS A 93 -10.46 9.39 0.10
N ILE A 94 -11.18 8.61 -0.72
CA ILE A 94 -12.52 8.14 -0.37
C ILE A 94 -12.44 7.23 0.86
N VAL A 95 -11.54 6.25 0.86
CA VAL A 95 -11.37 5.34 2.00
C VAL A 95 -10.96 6.10 3.27
N SER A 96 -10.03 7.03 3.16
CA SER A 96 -9.52 7.78 4.32
C SER A 96 -10.57 8.64 5.01
N LYS A 97 -11.63 9.07 4.30
CA LYS A 97 -12.75 9.81 4.91
C LYS A 97 -13.57 8.94 5.86
N SER A 98 -13.73 7.66 5.56
CA SER A 98 -14.54 6.72 6.34
C SER A 98 -13.68 5.91 7.33
N ILE A 99 -12.44 5.60 6.95
CA ILE A 99 -11.48 4.84 7.76
C ILE A 99 -10.17 5.64 7.87
N PRO A 100 -10.14 6.74 8.64
CA PRO A 100 -8.98 7.64 8.70
C PRO A 100 -7.74 7.00 9.33
N LYS A 101 -7.90 5.89 10.06
CA LYS A 101 -6.81 5.15 10.71
C LYS A 101 -6.32 3.93 9.92
N ASP A 102 -6.84 3.66 8.73
CA ASP A 102 -6.32 2.57 7.89
C ASP A 102 -4.82 2.79 7.60
N PRO A 103 -3.91 1.92 8.08
CA PRO A 103 -2.47 2.14 7.95
C PRO A 103 -2.00 2.08 6.51
N ARG A 104 -2.59 1.24 5.67
CA ARG A 104 -2.31 1.13 4.24
C ARG A 104 -2.62 2.45 3.53
N VAL A 105 -3.81 2.99 3.76
CA VAL A 105 -4.26 4.24 3.15
C VAL A 105 -3.40 5.41 3.61
N ARG A 106 -3.07 5.48 4.90
CA ARG A 106 -2.18 6.51 5.46
C ARG A 106 -0.78 6.46 4.86
N TYR A 107 -0.24 5.25 4.66
CA TYR A 107 1.04 5.06 3.99
C TYR A 107 1.02 5.60 2.56
N TYR A 108 0.03 5.20 1.76
CA TYR A 108 -0.06 5.63 0.36
C TYR A 108 -0.36 7.12 0.20
N LEU A 109 -1.12 7.74 1.12
CA LEU A 109 -1.32 9.20 1.13
C LEU A 109 -0.01 9.93 1.47
N GLY A 110 0.81 9.41 2.36
CA GLY A 110 2.16 9.92 2.60
C GLY A 110 3.06 9.78 1.35
N LEU A 111 2.97 8.64 0.65
CA LEU A 111 3.70 8.43 -0.60
C LEU A 111 3.27 9.43 -1.69
N ALA A 112 1.97 9.73 -1.78
CA ALA A 112 1.46 10.73 -2.71
C ALA A 112 2.05 12.12 -2.43
N ASP A 113 2.15 12.51 -1.16
CA ASP A 113 2.79 13.77 -0.78
C ASP A 113 4.29 13.76 -1.11
N TYR A 114 4.98 12.67 -0.84
CA TYR A 114 6.39 12.52 -1.17
C TYR A 114 6.64 12.66 -2.68
N GLN A 115 5.82 12.04 -3.52
CA GLN A 115 5.93 12.11 -4.98
C GLN A 115 5.55 13.50 -5.54
N GLN A 116 4.83 14.31 -4.77
CA GLN A 116 4.53 15.71 -5.06
C GLN A 116 5.56 16.69 -4.46
N GLU A 117 6.72 16.19 -4.03
CA GLU A 117 7.80 16.97 -3.40
C GLU A 117 7.39 17.64 -2.07
N LYS A 118 6.28 17.24 -1.46
CA LYS A 118 5.82 17.67 -0.13
C LYS A 118 6.45 16.79 0.95
N ILE A 119 7.79 16.81 1.03
CA ILE A 119 8.57 15.81 1.78
C ILE A 119 8.29 15.91 3.29
N GLU A 120 8.18 17.13 3.84
CA GLU A 120 7.87 17.36 5.27
C GLU A 120 6.50 16.77 5.64
N LEU A 121 5.50 16.95 4.76
CA LEU A 121 4.15 16.43 5.00
C LEU A 121 4.12 14.89 4.94
N ALA A 122 4.86 14.31 3.99
CA ALA A 122 5.03 12.85 3.92
C ALA A 122 5.72 12.31 5.17
N LEU A 123 6.80 12.96 5.60
CA LEU A 123 7.55 12.61 6.80
C LEU A 123 6.65 12.65 8.04
N GLN A 124 5.87 13.73 8.22
CA GLN A 124 4.92 13.87 9.32
C GLN A 124 3.91 12.71 9.33
N LYS A 125 3.28 12.40 8.19
CA LYS A 125 2.30 11.30 8.08
C LYS A 125 2.92 9.95 8.42
N TRP A 126 4.10 9.65 7.89
CA TRP A 126 4.76 8.37 8.12
C TRP A 126 5.30 8.23 9.55
N THR A 127 5.80 9.31 10.16
CA THR A 127 6.23 9.29 11.56
C THR A 127 5.05 9.03 12.49
N THR A 128 3.92 9.74 12.29
CA THR A 128 2.69 9.51 13.04
C THR A 128 2.18 8.07 12.85
N LEU A 129 2.24 7.54 11.62
CA LEU A 129 1.87 6.17 11.35
C LEU A 129 2.81 5.18 12.06
N LEU A 130 4.12 5.44 12.07
CA LEU A 130 5.11 4.58 12.74
C LEU A 130 4.90 4.53 14.26
N ASP A 131 4.55 5.65 14.88
CA ASP A 131 4.27 5.73 16.32
C ASP A 131 3.07 4.86 16.72
N GLU A 132 2.07 4.77 15.85
CA GLU A 132 0.87 3.95 16.05
C GLU A 132 1.03 2.49 15.57
N THR A 133 2.13 2.17 14.87
CA THR A 133 2.37 0.85 14.31
C THR A 133 2.93 -0.11 15.38
N PRO A 134 2.34 -1.31 15.56
CA PRO A 134 2.89 -2.32 16.45
C PRO A 134 4.34 -2.67 16.13
N GLN A 135 5.15 -2.98 17.17
CA GLN A 135 6.57 -3.28 17.01
C GLN A 135 6.84 -4.51 16.11
N ASN A 136 5.93 -5.47 16.13
CA ASN A 136 5.99 -6.71 15.36
C ASN A 136 5.28 -6.65 14.00
N ALA A 137 4.78 -5.46 13.59
CA ALA A 137 4.12 -5.31 12.30
C ALA A 137 5.11 -5.60 11.14
N PRO A 138 4.76 -6.49 10.19
CA PRO A 138 5.68 -6.93 9.13
C PRO A 138 6.19 -5.77 8.27
N TRP A 139 5.37 -4.75 8.07
CA TRP A 139 5.67 -3.58 7.25
C TRP A 139 6.37 -2.43 8.00
N ARG A 140 6.63 -2.57 9.32
CA ARG A 140 7.28 -1.53 10.14
C ARG A 140 8.68 -1.15 9.60
N LYS A 141 9.47 -2.15 9.23
CA LYS A 141 10.83 -1.94 8.68
C LYS A 141 10.78 -1.13 7.38
N MET A 142 9.84 -1.44 6.50
CA MET A 142 9.66 -0.70 5.25
C MET A 142 9.26 0.77 5.53
N LEU A 143 8.33 1.01 6.46
CA LEU A 143 7.91 2.35 6.85
C LEU A 143 9.09 3.17 7.42
N THR A 144 9.91 2.56 8.28
CA THR A 144 11.14 3.19 8.81
C THR A 144 12.09 3.58 7.68
N SER A 145 12.30 2.69 6.70
CA SER A 145 13.14 2.98 5.55
C SER A 145 12.62 4.18 4.72
N ARG A 146 11.30 4.33 4.59
CA ARG A 146 10.70 5.49 3.92
C ARG A 146 10.91 6.80 4.69
N ILE A 147 10.79 6.75 6.01
CA ILE A 147 11.10 7.89 6.88
C ILE A 147 12.55 8.31 6.73
N ASP A 148 13.47 7.34 6.74
CA ASP A 148 14.91 7.62 6.57
C ASP A 148 15.22 8.24 5.20
N GLN A 149 14.59 7.74 4.13
CA GLN A 149 14.72 8.33 2.79
C GLN A 149 14.21 9.78 2.76
N ALA A 150 13.02 10.06 3.29
CA ALA A 150 12.46 11.39 3.36
C ALA A 150 13.35 12.35 4.17
N THR A 151 13.89 11.88 5.28
CA THR A 151 14.80 12.62 6.14
C THR A 151 16.11 12.99 5.43
N LYS A 152 16.68 12.05 4.68
CA LYS A 152 17.89 12.31 3.86
C LYS A 152 17.65 13.38 2.80
N VAL A 153 16.47 13.36 2.15
CA VAL A 153 16.10 14.36 1.15
C VAL A 153 16.03 15.77 1.77
N LEU A 154 15.54 15.87 3.01
CA LEU A 154 15.49 17.13 3.74
C LEU A 154 16.85 17.60 4.31
N GLY A 155 17.91 16.80 4.17
CA GLY A 155 19.23 17.13 4.72
C GLY A 155 19.28 17.11 6.26
N ILE A 156 18.27 16.52 6.92
CA ILE A 156 18.18 16.47 8.38
C ILE A 156 19.15 15.40 8.90
N LYS A 157 20.20 15.82 9.63
CA LYS A 157 21.12 14.90 10.33
C LYS A 157 20.38 14.28 11.51
N THR A 158 20.27 12.95 11.50
CA THR A 158 19.37 12.25 12.40
C THR A 158 20.03 11.70 13.66
N SER A 159 19.44 11.97 14.82
CA SER A 159 19.61 11.11 16.00
C SER A 159 18.30 10.42 16.42
N GLU A 160 17.12 10.97 16.22
CA GLU A 160 15.84 10.26 16.44
C GLU A 160 14.66 10.90 15.71
N PRO A 161 13.65 10.11 15.22
CA PRO A 161 12.51 10.63 14.45
C PRO A 161 11.64 11.67 15.19
N LYS A 162 11.51 11.55 16.51
CA LYS A 162 10.64 12.41 17.34
C LYS A 162 11.17 13.82 17.57
N GLN A 163 12.49 13.98 17.65
CA GLN A 163 13.10 15.30 17.88
C GLN A 163 13.05 16.22 16.65
N ARG A 164 12.80 15.67 15.48
CA ARG A 164 12.84 16.37 14.19
C ARG A 164 11.61 17.21 13.89
N LEU A 165 10.42 16.74 14.26
CA LEU A 165 9.17 17.48 14.05
C LEU A 165 9.10 18.74 14.94
N ALA A 166 9.69 18.69 16.13
CA ALA A 166 9.75 19.84 17.04
C ALA A 166 10.74 20.93 16.59
N ALA A 167 11.83 20.54 15.92
CA ALA A 167 12.85 21.47 15.44
C ALA A 167 12.41 22.26 14.19
N ASN A 168 11.61 21.62 13.31
CA ASN A 168 11.24 22.20 12.00
C ASN A 168 10.08 23.20 12.08
N GLN A 169 9.34 23.27 13.22
CA GLN A 169 8.32 24.32 13.44
C GLN A 169 8.92 25.71 13.67
N LYS A 170 10.24 25.84 13.80
CA LYS A 170 10.95 27.10 14.09
C LYS A 170 11.88 27.60 12.98
N SER A 171 11.98 26.91 11.83
CA SER A 171 12.91 27.29 10.77
C SER A 171 12.20 27.60 9.46
N THR A 172 12.39 28.82 8.98
CA THR A 172 12.06 29.31 7.64
C THR A 172 12.88 28.56 6.57
N ALA A 173 12.24 28.26 5.45
CA ALA A 173 12.67 27.38 4.35
C ALA A 173 14.16 27.45 3.97
N PRO A 174 14.84 26.31 3.86
CA PRO A 174 16.11 26.23 3.15
C PRO A 174 15.87 25.93 1.67
N ASN A 175 16.71 26.56 0.86
CA ASN A 175 16.82 26.47 -0.59
C ASN A 175 17.09 25.00 -1.02
N VAL A 176 16.14 24.33 -1.65
CA VAL A 176 16.23 22.94 -2.03
C VAL A 176 16.82 22.82 -3.42
N THR A 177 18.02 22.28 -3.52
CA THR A 177 18.63 21.85 -4.79
C THR A 177 17.84 20.68 -5.35
N THR A 178 17.27 20.84 -6.53
CA THR A 178 16.38 19.89 -7.22
C THR A 178 17.12 18.65 -7.70
N ALA A 179 17.30 17.65 -6.82
CA ALA A 179 17.61 16.29 -7.22
C ALA A 179 16.30 15.50 -7.26
N LYS A 180 15.88 15.11 -8.45
CA LYS A 180 14.68 14.28 -8.66
C LYS A 180 14.84 12.96 -7.92
N PRO A 181 14.04 12.63 -6.88
CA PRO A 181 14.25 11.42 -6.09
C PRO A 181 13.87 10.20 -6.92
N SER A 182 14.87 9.41 -7.28
CA SER A 182 14.68 8.13 -7.99
C SER A 182 14.32 7.04 -6.98
N ILE A 183 13.01 6.87 -6.70
CA ILE A 183 12.49 5.93 -5.69
C ILE A 183 12.26 4.52 -6.27
N LEU A 184 12.47 4.31 -7.58
CA LEU A 184 11.88 3.21 -8.32
C LEU A 184 12.80 1.99 -8.52
N LYS A 185 13.83 1.77 -7.72
CA LYS A 185 14.82 0.70 -8.04
C LYS A 185 14.70 -0.61 -7.27
N GLU A 186 13.87 -0.76 -6.26
CA GLU A 186 13.69 -2.06 -5.58
C GLU A 186 12.23 -2.25 -5.18
N GLY A 187 11.67 -3.42 -5.51
CA GLY A 187 10.35 -3.97 -5.22
C GLY A 187 9.48 -3.19 -4.25
N PHE A 188 8.74 -2.22 -4.76
CA PHE A 188 7.88 -1.38 -3.94
C PHE A 188 6.72 -2.21 -3.40
N GLN A 189 6.66 -2.40 -2.08
CA GLN A 189 5.50 -2.94 -1.37
C GLN A 189 5.26 -2.07 -0.14
N GLY A 190 4.14 -1.33 -0.17
CA GLY A 190 3.57 -0.72 1.03
C GLY A 190 2.93 -1.78 1.94
N PRO A 191 2.37 -1.40 3.10
CA PRO A 191 1.59 -2.31 3.91
C PRO A 191 0.40 -2.82 3.08
N THR A 192 0.37 -4.13 2.85
CA THR A 192 -0.70 -4.80 2.10
C THR A 192 -1.89 -5.09 3.02
N SER A 193 -3.05 -5.42 2.43
CA SER A 193 -4.20 -5.90 3.20
C SER A 193 -3.85 -7.12 4.06
N GLU A 194 -2.96 -7.97 3.57
CA GLU A 194 -2.50 -9.17 4.27
C GLU A 194 -1.59 -8.83 5.44
N ASP A 195 -0.63 -7.91 5.25
CA ASP A 195 0.23 -7.40 6.31
C ASP A 195 -0.56 -6.78 7.46
N ILE A 196 -1.61 -6.02 7.13
CA ILE A 196 -2.46 -5.36 8.11
C ILE A 196 -3.27 -6.39 8.91
N ARG A 197 -3.82 -7.41 8.25
CA ARG A 197 -4.54 -8.51 8.93
C ARG A 197 -3.61 -9.30 9.82
N ALA A 198 -2.40 -9.63 9.36
CA ALA A 198 -1.39 -10.32 10.16
C ALA A 198 -1.03 -9.52 11.42
N ALA A 199 -0.82 -8.21 11.29
CA ALA A 199 -0.54 -7.33 12.43
C ALA A 199 -1.72 -7.24 13.42
N GLN A 200 -2.97 -7.23 12.94
CA GLN A 200 -4.17 -7.19 13.78
C GLN A 200 -4.40 -8.49 14.55
N THR A 201 -4.06 -9.64 13.99
CA THR A 201 -4.13 -10.94 14.68
C THR A 201 -3.08 -11.06 15.78
N LEU A 202 -1.88 -10.51 15.56
CA LEU A 202 -0.80 -10.52 16.56
C LEU A 202 -1.04 -9.56 17.73
N SER A 203 -1.88 -8.55 17.59
CA SER A 203 -2.20 -7.59 18.66
C SER A 203 -3.32 -8.07 19.62
N LYS A 204 -3.96 -9.22 19.35
CA LYS A 204 -5.05 -9.80 20.15
C LYS A 204 -4.60 -10.95 21.06
N ASN A 205 -3.34 -11.35 21.00
CA ASN A 205 -2.67 -12.30 21.87
C ASN A 205 -1.67 -11.58 22.78
#